data_f242e30174eea9427e011c09b3c2c9e5
#
_entry.id   f242e30174eea9427e011c09b3c2c9e5
#
_cell.length_a   1.000
_cell.length_b   1.000
_cell.length_c   1.000
_cell.angle_alpha   90.00
_cell.angle_beta   90.00
_cell.angle_gamma   90.00
#
_symmetry.space_group_name_H-M   'P 1'
#
loop_
_entity.id
_entity.type
_entity.pdbx_description
1 polymer ?
#
loop_
_entity_poly.entity_id
_entity_poly.type
_entity_poly.pdbx_seq_one_letter_code
_entity_poly.pdbx_strand_id
1 'polypeptide(L)'
;MTLSQTPAPARSDLVVDVPAPGAVAARPFLKHGALLSVGAVAWAAAIAVIGIDPQTAAGEAAYSLGSGLFQLGVLALLRVLWRTNALGSGKVAKAAILIETGLLTLAIGSTIADGVGVSDLTQPGWALLDAFWPFSMLGMFFIGIRIAVAGRWTGATRFWPMIAESWAVVTIPTLMIFGPSVAAVVAPLHLLIGYANLGILVARKSA
;
A
#
# COMPACT_ATOMS: atom_id res chain seq x y z
N MET A 1 -21.23 -5.84 74.80
CA MET A 1 -20.16 -5.43 73.86
C MET A 1 -20.19 -6.42 72.75
N THR A 2 -20.92 -6.11 71.66
CA THR A 2 -21.15 -7.00 70.48
C THR A 2 -20.20 -6.58 69.44
N LEU A 3 -19.21 -7.43 69.08
CA LEU A 3 -18.26 -7.21 68.03
C LEU A 3 -18.96 -7.45 66.66
N SER A 4 -19.13 -6.37 65.91
CA SER A 4 -19.61 -6.41 64.56
C SER A 4 -18.49 -7.01 63.59
N GLN A 5 -18.74 -8.18 63.06
CA GLN A 5 -17.87 -8.79 62.07
C GLN A 5 -18.15 -8.14 60.68
N THR A 6 -17.17 -7.45 60.16
CA THR A 6 -17.19 -6.93 58.79
C THR A 6 -17.01 -8.11 57.80
N PRO A 7 -17.92 -8.32 56.84
CA PRO A 7 -17.76 -9.40 55.87
C PRO A 7 -16.54 -9.10 54.95
N ALA A 8 -15.73 -10.14 54.72
CA ALA A 8 -14.60 -10.08 53.82
C ALA A 8 -15.07 -9.78 52.38
N PRO A 9 -14.32 -8.99 51.58
CA PRO A 9 -14.67 -8.71 50.18
C PRO A 9 -14.65 -10.00 49.37
N ALA A 10 -15.75 -10.24 48.65
CA ALA A 10 -15.85 -11.34 47.71
C ALA A 10 -14.72 -11.24 46.68
N ARG A 11 -13.89 -12.29 46.56
CA ARG A 11 -12.95 -12.45 45.46
C ARG A 11 -13.76 -12.48 44.16
N SER A 12 -13.65 -11.44 43.37
CA SER A 12 -14.05 -11.49 41.98
C SER A 12 -13.10 -12.46 41.27
N ASP A 13 -13.58 -13.66 40.99
CA ASP A 13 -12.88 -14.60 40.14
C ASP A 13 -12.68 -13.91 38.77
N LEU A 14 -11.47 -13.46 38.52
CA LEU A 14 -11.03 -13.03 37.20
C LEU A 14 -11.10 -14.26 36.30
N VAL A 15 -12.22 -14.42 35.60
CA VAL A 15 -12.33 -15.38 34.50
C VAL A 15 -11.37 -14.87 33.42
N VAL A 16 -10.18 -15.45 33.45
CA VAL A 16 -9.23 -15.28 32.34
C VAL A 16 -9.83 -16.04 31.17
N ASP A 17 -10.37 -15.30 30.21
CA ASP A 17 -10.92 -15.84 28.98
C ASP A 17 -9.75 -16.44 28.17
N VAL A 18 -9.44 -17.71 28.43
CA VAL A 18 -8.40 -18.45 27.70
C VAL A 18 -8.99 -18.82 26.33
N PRO A 19 -8.43 -18.30 25.22
CA PRO A 19 -8.92 -18.64 23.90
C PRO A 19 -8.93 -20.15 23.69
N ALA A 20 -10.02 -20.68 23.15
CA ALA A 20 -10.17 -22.11 22.89
C ALA A 20 -8.98 -22.62 22.06
N PRO A 21 -8.38 -23.79 22.41
CA PRO A 21 -7.31 -24.38 21.64
C PRO A 21 -7.79 -24.62 20.19
N GLY A 22 -7.13 -23.97 19.20
CA GLY A 22 -7.48 -24.08 17.78
C GLY A 22 -8.21 -22.88 17.17
N ALA A 23 -8.52 -21.81 17.91
CA ALA A 23 -9.05 -20.57 17.33
C ALA A 23 -7.99 -19.95 16.38
N VAL A 24 -8.20 -20.09 15.06
CA VAL A 24 -7.37 -19.42 14.05
C VAL A 24 -7.56 -17.93 14.24
N ALA A 25 -6.47 -17.22 14.57
CA ALA A 25 -6.51 -15.78 14.72
C ALA A 25 -7.10 -15.11 13.47
N ALA A 26 -8.13 -14.30 13.65
CA ALA A 26 -8.79 -13.60 12.55
C ALA A 26 -7.77 -12.70 11.81
N ARG A 27 -7.65 -12.86 10.50
CA ARG A 27 -6.78 -12.07 9.62
C ARG A 27 -7.62 -11.12 8.77
N PRO A 28 -8.15 -10.03 9.34
CA PRO A 28 -9.14 -9.18 8.68
C PRO A 28 -8.61 -8.49 7.42
N PHE A 29 -7.29 -8.42 7.27
CA PHE A 29 -6.63 -7.74 6.16
C PHE A 29 -5.98 -8.70 5.15
N LEU A 30 -6.22 -10.02 5.26
CA LEU A 30 -5.61 -11.02 4.38
C LEU A 30 -5.83 -10.69 2.89
N LYS A 31 -7.07 -10.43 2.48
CA LYS A 31 -7.41 -10.12 1.09
C LYS A 31 -6.75 -8.82 0.59
N HIS A 32 -6.68 -7.81 1.45
CA HIS A 32 -6.07 -6.51 1.09
C HIS A 32 -4.56 -6.65 0.89
N GLY A 33 -3.89 -7.34 1.82
CA GLY A 33 -2.46 -7.59 1.70
C GLY A 33 -2.12 -8.52 0.53
N ALA A 34 -2.93 -9.56 0.29
CA ALA A 34 -2.76 -10.45 -0.86
C ALA A 34 -2.89 -9.69 -2.19
N LEU A 35 -3.90 -8.81 -2.33
CA LEU A 35 -4.07 -7.99 -3.54
C LEU A 35 -2.86 -7.09 -3.78
N LEU A 36 -2.32 -6.46 -2.73
CA LEU A 36 -1.13 -5.63 -2.84
C LEU A 36 0.10 -6.44 -3.27
N SER A 37 0.33 -7.62 -2.67
CA SER A 37 1.46 -8.48 -3.05
C SER A 37 1.34 -8.98 -4.47
N VAL A 38 0.17 -9.46 -4.88
CA VAL A 38 -0.08 -9.97 -6.24
C VAL A 38 0.08 -8.86 -7.26
N GLY A 39 -0.48 -7.67 -7.00
CA GLY A 39 -0.32 -6.51 -7.88
C GLY A 39 1.14 -6.09 -8.04
N ALA A 40 1.89 -6.03 -6.95
CA ALA A 40 3.32 -5.71 -6.99
C ALA A 40 4.13 -6.74 -7.80
N VAL A 41 3.84 -8.03 -7.64
CA VAL A 41 4.49 -9.10 -8.42
C VAL A 41 4.08 -9.01 -9.89
N ALA A 42 2.81 -8.75 -10.20
CA ALA A 42 2.33 -8.63 -11.57
C ALA A 42 3.01 -7.47 -12.32
N TRP A 43 3.10 -6.30 -11.68
CA TRP A 43 3.77 -5.16 -12.30
C TRP A 43 5.29 -5.36 -12.38
N ALA A 44 5.93 -5.92 -11.36
CA ALA A 44 7.35 -6.28 -11.41
C ALA A 44 7.65 -7.25 -12.56
N ALA A 45 6.79 -8.24 -12.80
CA ALA A 45 6.92 -9.18 -13.90
C ALA A 45 6.73 -8.48 -15.26
N ALA A 46 5.76 -7.58 -15.39
CA ALA A 46 5.56 -6.79 -16.61
C ALA A 46 6.81 -5.95 -16.93
N ILE A 47 7.39 -5.24 -15.96
CA ILE A 47 8.63 -4.48 -16.13
C ILE A 47 9.79 -5.40 -16.53
N ALA A 48 9.93 -6.54 -15.88
CA ALA A 48 11.04 -7.46 -16.17
C ALA A 48 10.99 -8.09 -17.57
N VAL A 49 9.77 -8.32 -18.10
CA VAL A 49 9.57 -8.98 -19.41
C VAL A 49 9.46 -7.97 -20.56
N ILE A 50 8.79 -6.86 -20.34
CA ILE A 50 8.45 -5.87 -21.39
C ILE A 50 9.44 -4.70 -21.36
N GLY A 51 9.97 -4.37 -20.21
CA GLY A 51 10.74 -3.16 -19.96
C GLY A 51 9.91 -2.08 -19.26
N ILE A 52 10.56 -0.95 -19.00
CA ILE A 52 9.94 0.20 -18.33
C ILE A 52 9.22 1.14 -19.31
N ASP A 53 9.45 0.95 -20.61
CA ASP A 53 8.92 1.73 -21.72
C ASP A 53 8.44 0.78 -22.83
N PRO A 54 7.17 0.34 -22.79
CA PRO A 54 6.60 -0.59 -23.77
C PRO A 54 6.61 0.00 -25.18
N GLN A 55 7.06 -0.77 -26.18
CA GLN A 55 7.20 -0.32 -27.57
C GLN A 55 6.09 -0.87 -28.49
N THR A 56 5.18 -1.66 -27.98
CA THR A 56 4.09 -2.28 -28.76
C THR A 56 2.76 -2.16 -28.04
N ALA A 57 1.65 -2.07 -28.77
CA ALA A 57 0.31 -1.98 -28.17
C ALA A 57 -0.01 -3.18 -27.22
N ALA A 58 0.44 -4.39 -27.56
CA ALA A 58 0.27 -5.55 -26.69
C ALA A 58 1.13 -5.44 -25.44
N GLY A 59 2.36 -4.91 -25.55
CA GLY A 59 3.23 -4.62 -24.42
C GLY A 59 2.63 -3.56 -23.50
N GLU A 60 2.10 -2.48 -24.07
CA GLU A 60 1.42 -1.41 -23.33
C GLU A 60 0.22 -1.94 -22.56
N ALA A 61 -0.66 -2.72 -23.21
CA ALA A 61 -1.81 -3.33 -22.56
C ALA A 61 -1.39 -4.27 -21.41
N ALA A 62 -0.36 -5.09 -21.59
CA ALA A 62 0.12 -6.00 -20.56
C ALA A 62 0.80 -5.25 -19.40
N TYR A 63 1.57 -4.21 -19.71
CA TYR A 63 2.18 -3.33 -18.70
C TYR A 63 1.12 -2.60 -17.88
N SER A 64 0.11 -2.01 -18.53
CA SER A 64 -1.00 -1.31 -17.92
C SER A 64 -1.87 -2.25 -17.06
N LEU A 65 -2.05 -3.51 -17.48
CA LEU A 65 -2.73 -4.52 -16.65
C LEU A 65 -1.95 -4.80 -15.36
N GLY A 66 -0.63 -4.97 -15.44
CA GLY A 66 0.22 -5.20 -14.27
C GLY A 66 0.23 -4.01 -13.32
N SER A 67 0.42 -2.79 -13.84
CA SER A 67 0.40 -1.56 -13.03
C SER A 67 -0.98 -1.27 -12.45
N GLY A 68 -2.07 -1.51 -13.21
CA GLY A 68 -3.44 -1.36 -12.71
C GLY A 68 -3.76 -2.31 -11.56
N LEU A 69 -3.36 -3.58 -11.63
CA LEU A 69 -3.49 -4.52 -10.51
C LEU A 69 -2.71 -4.05 -9.28
N PHE A 70 -1.51 -3.51 -9.47
CA PHE A 70 -0.73 -2.91 -8.40
C PHE A 70 -1.44 -1.71 -7.78
N GLN A 71 -1.96 -0.79 -8.58
CA GLN A 71 -2.72 0.38 -8.11
C GLN A 71 -3.96 0.00 -7.31
N LEU A 72 -4.70 -1.05 -7.73
CA LEU A 72 -5.80 -1.62 -6.94
C LEU A 72 -5.31 -2.19 -5.59
N GLY A 73 -4.12 -2.77 -5.55
CA GLY A 73 -3.46 -3.20 -4.32
C GLY A 73 -3.16 -2.04 -3.39
N VAL A 74 -2.69 -0.89 -3.93
CA VAL A 74 -2.44 0.34 -3.15
C VAL A 74 -3.76 0.95 -2.64
N LEU A 75 -4.85 0.94 -3.43
CA LEU A 75 -6.19 1.32 -2.92
C LEU A 75 -6.63 0.43 -1.74
N ALA A 76 -6.37 -0.88 -1.84
CA ALA A 76 -6.65 -1.79 -0.73
C ALA A 76 -5.79 -1.47 0.51
N LEU A 77 -4.53 -1.08 0.33
CA LEU A 77 -3.66 -0.59 1.40
C LEU A 77 -4.24 0.68 2.05
N LEU A 78 -4.65 1.68 1.27
CA LEU A 78 -5.27 2.92 1.78
C LEU A 78 -6.51 2.62 2.64
N ARG A 79 -7.33 1.64 2.25
CA ARG A 79 -8.46 1.17 3.07
C ARG A 79 -8.00 0.58 4.41
N VAL A 80 -6.90 -0.19 4.43
CA VAL A 80 -6.31 -0.71 5.68
C VAL A 80 -5.78 0.42 6.54
N LEU A 81 -5.06 1.38 5.98
CA LEU A 81 -4.54 2.57 6.68
C LEU A 81 -5.66 3.36 7.34
N TRP A 82 -6.79 3.53 6.62
CA TRP A 82 -7.99 4.17 7.15
C TRP A 82 -8.58 3.41 8.35
N ARG A 83 -8.79 2.09 8.20
CA ARG A 83 -9.41 1.24 9.24
C ARG A 83 -8.56 1.12 10.49
N THR A 84 -7.24 1.12 10.35
CA THR A 84 -6.30 0.99 11.46
C THR A 84 -5.87 2.33 12.06
N ASN A 85 -6.36 3.47 11.52
CA ASN A 85 -5.89 4.80 11.86
C ASN A 85 -4.35 4.91 11.84
N ALA A 86 -3.69 4.29 10.85
CA ALA A 86 -2.24 4.17 10.79
C ALA A 86 -1.51 5.52 10.83
N LEU A 87 -2.08 6.57 10.22
CA LEU A 87 -1.55 7.93 10.22
C LEU A 87 -1.93 8.73 11.49
N GLY A 88 -2.83 8.18 12.31
CA GLY A 88 -3.50 8.86 13.42
C GLY A 88 -5.00 9.01 13.19
N SER A 89 -5.75 9.40 14.25
CA SER A 89 -7.22 9.54 14.21
C SER A 89 -7.71 10.94 13.85
N GLY A 90 -6.81 11.91 13.66
CA GLY A 90 -7.15 13.31 13.39
C GLY A 90 -7.72 13.55 12.00
N LYS A 91 -8.40 14.70 11.82
CA LYS A 91 -8.99 15.10 10.53
C LYS A 91 -7.96 15.19 9.41
N VAL A 92 -6.74 15.69 9.70
CA VAL A 92 -5.64 15.80 8.72
C VAL A 92 -5.21 14.43 8.21
N ALA A 93 -5.06 13.44 9.09
CA ALA A 93 -4.71 12.07 8.70
C ALA A 93 -5.78 11.45 7.78
N LYS A 94 -7.05 11.65 8.08
CA LYS A 94 -8.16 11.18 7.23
C LYS A 94 -8.21 11.92 5.90
N ALA A 95 -8.04 13.24 5.90
CA ALA A 95 -8.00 14.03 4.67
C ALA A 95 -6.84 13.58 3.75
N ALA A 96 -5.65 13.33 4.29
CA ALA A 96 -4.52 12.83 3.51
C ALA A 96 -4.85 11.51 2.79
N ILE A 97 -5.48 10.54 3.49
CA ILE A 97 -5.89 9.27 2.87
C ILE A 97 -6.97 9.50 1.78
N LEU A 98 -7.92 10.41 2.00
CA LEU A 98 -8.96 10.71 1.00
C LEU A 98 -8.39 11.39 -0.24
N ILE A 99 -7.50 12.38 -0.06
CA ILE A 99 -6.82 13.05 -1.16
C ILE A 99 -6.03 12.02 -1.97
N GLU A 100 -5.25 11.18 -1.30
CA GLU A 100 -4.47 10.14 -1.94
C GLU A 100 -5.35 9.13 -2.69
N THR A 101 -6.47 8.72 -2.10
CA THR A 101 -7.44 7.85 -2.78
C THR A 101 -7.96 8.51 -4.07
N GLY A 102 -8.21 9.81 -4.06
CA GLY A 102 -8.62 10.58 -5.24
C GLY A 102 -7.54 10.63 -6.31
N LEU A 103 -6.30 10.98 -5.93
CA LEU A 103 -5.15 11.02 -6.85
C LEU A 103 -4.91 9.66 -7.52
N LEU A 104 -4.89 8.59 -6.73
CA LEU A 104 -4.68 7.23 -7.23
C LEU A 104 -5.83 6.76 -8.12
N THR A 105 -7.07 7.14 -7.83
CA THR A 105 -8.22 6.82 -8.68
C THR A 105 -8.12 7.48 -10.05
N LEU A 106 -7.64 8.73 -10.11
CA LEU A 106 -7.37 9.43 -11.38
C LEU A 106 -6.20 8.78 -12.13
N ALA A 107 -5.14 8.39 -11.43
CA ALA A 107 -4.02 7.66 -12.00
C ALA A 107 -4.45 6.30 -12.60
N ILE A 108 -5.37 5.58 -11.96
CA ILE A 108 -5.96 4.34 -12.52
C ILE A 108 -6.70 4.64 -13.82
N GLY A 109 -7.40 5.79 -13.90
CA GLY A 109 -8.05 6.23 -15.12
C GLY A 109 -7.06 6.41 -16.28
N SER A 110 -5.89 7.03 -16.03
CA SER A 110 -4.79 7.13 -17.00
C SER A 110 -4.30 5.76 -17.42
N THR A 111 -3.96 4.90 -16.46
CA THR A 111 -3.48 3.54 -16.72
C THR A 111 -4.45 2.72 -17.58
N ILE A 112 -5.77 2.87 -17.38
CA ILE A 112 -6.77 2.21 -18.23
C ILE A 112 -6.75 2.78 -19.64
N ALA A 113 -6.66 4.10 -19.78
CA ALA A 113 -6.63 4.77 -21.09
C ALA A 113 -5.39 4.36 -21.92
N ASP A 114 -4.23 4.26 -21.25
CA ASP A 114 -2.99 3.76 -21.85
C ASP A 114 -3.14 2.30 -22.31
N GLY A 115 -3.67 1.45 -21.44
CA GLY A 115 -3.85 0.03 -21.72
C GLY A 115 -4.80 -0.28 -22.86
N VAL A 116 -5.79 0.59 -23.13
CA VAL A 116 -6.70 0.46 -24.30
C VAL A 116 -6.26 1.31 -25.50
N GLY A 117 -5.14 2.03 -25.40
CA GLY A 117 -4.53 2.78 -26.50
C GLY A 117 -5.30 4.04 -26.91
N VAL A 118 -6.06 4.67 -25.99
CA VAL A 118 -6.81 5.92 -26.29
C VAL A 118 -6.15 7.17 -25.72
N SER A 119 -5.10 7.01 -24.89
CA SER A 119 -4.34 8.15 -24.35
C SER A 119 -3.44 8.77 -25.44
N ASP A 120 -3.30 10.10 -25.37
CA ASP A 120 -2.40 10.87 -26.21
C ASP A 120 -1.76 11.97 -25.37
N LEU A 121 -0.57 11.71 -24.84
CA LEU A 121 0.14 12.63 -23.95
C LEU A 121 0.53 13.96 -24.59
N THR A 122 0.39 14.12 -25.93
CA THR A 122 0.55 15.42 -26.59
C THR A 122 -0.63 16.36 -26.31
N GLN A 123 -1.76 15.81 -25.87
CA GLN A 123 -2.94 16.58 -25.48
C GLN A 123 -2.87 16.91 -23.98
N PRO A 124 -3.05 18.17 -23.58
CA PRO A 124 -2.93 18.61 -22.18
C PRO A 124 -3.81 17.84 -21.19
N GLY A 125 -5.01 17.40 -21.61
CA GLY A 125 -5.93 16.65 -20.77
C GLY A 125 -5.38 15.28 -20.35
N TRP A 126 -4.81 14.55 -21.33
CA TRP A 126 -4.18 13.25 -21.06
C TRP A 126 -2.88 13.39 -20.26
N ALA A 127 -2.03 14.37 -20.60
CA ALA A 127 -0.82 14.67 -19.84
C ALA A 127 -1.13 15.04 -18.38
N LEU A 128 -2.21 15.80 -18.14
CA LEU A 128 -2.66 16.12 -16.78
C LEU A 128 -3.17 14.87 -16.05
N LEU A 129 -3.92 14.00 -16.73
CA LEU A 129 -4.42 12.76 -16.13
C LEU A 129 -3.27 11.83 -15.74
N ASP A 130 -2.26 11.71 -16.60
CA ASP A 130 -1.06 10.91 -16.33
C ASP A 130 -0.23 11.48 -15.16
N ALA A 131 -0.17 12.80 -15.02
CA ALA A 131 0.54 13.46 -13.92
C ALA A 131 0.00 13.08 -12.52
N PHE A 132 -1.23 12.60 -12.40
CA PHE A 132 -1.75 12.12 -11.12
C PHE A 132 -1.01 10.89 -10.61
N TRP A 133 -0.40 10.10 -11.51
CA TRP A 133 0.37 8.93 -11.11
C TRP A 133 1.62 9.31 -10.29
N PRO A 134 2.56 10.14 -10.75
CA PRO A 134 3.69 10.58 -9.94
C PRO A 134 3.29 11.39 -8.71
N PHE A 135 2.19 12.17 -8.76
CA PHE A 135 1.68 12.87 -7.59
C PHE A 135 1.17 11.92 -6.51
N SER A 136 0.44 10.86 -6.89
CA SER A 136 0.02 9.80 -5.97
C SER A 136 1.22 9.07 -5.36
N MET A 137 2.23 8.72 -6.16
CA MET A 137 3.44 8.07 -5.64
C MET A 137 4.17 8.95 -4.62
N LEU A 138 4.25 10.26 -4.86
CA LEU A 138 4.82 11.22 -3.91
C LEU A 138 3.95 11.34 -2.64
N GLY A 139 2.64 11.41 -2.78
CA GLY A 139 1.68 11.42 -1.67
C GLY A 139 1.82 10.19 -0.79
N MET A 140 1.89 9.00 -1.39
CA MET A 140 2.11 7.74 -0.69
C MET A 140 3.45 7.71 0.05
N PHE A 141 4.52 8.28 -0.51
CA PHE A 141 5.80 8.40 0.18
C PHE A 141 5.68 9.21 1.49
N PHE A 142 5.01 10.37 1.46
CA PHE A 142 4.72 11.14 2.68
C PHE A 142 3.81 10.40 3.65
N ILE A 143 2.84 9.63 3.16
CA ILE A 143 2.01 8.73 3.98
C ILE A 143 2.89 7.68 4.67
N GLY A 144 3.82 7.05 3.96
CA GLY A 144 4.78 6.11 4.51
C GLY A 144 5.61 6.69 5.66
N ILE A 145 6.16 7.89 5.46
CA ILE A 145 6.87 8.64 6.51
C ILE A 145 5.94 8.91 7.70
N ARG A 146 4.71 9.35 7.42
CA ARG A 146 3.74 9.66 8.48
C ARG A 146 3.39 8.44 9.31
N ILE A 147 3.27 7.25 8.73
CA ILE A 147 3.03 5.99 9.44
C ILE A 147 4.19 5.71 10.40
N ALA A 148 5.43 5.84 9.92
CA ALA A 148 6.63 5.64 10.74
C ALA A 148 6.68 6.60 11.94
N VAL A 149 6.34 7.87 11.74
CA VAL A 149 6.31 8.91 12.78
C VAL A 149 5.14 8.71 13.75
N ALA A 150 3.93 8.38 13.23
CA ALA A 150 2.73 8.22 14.06
C ALA A 150 2.85 7.06 15.06
N GLY A 151 3.63 6.02 14.75
CA GLY A 151 3.91 4.90 15.63
C GLY A 151 2.68 4.06 15.99
N ARG A 152 1.57 4.16 15.21
CA ARG A 152 0.36 3.37 15.44
C ARG A 152 0.54 1.91 15.01
N TRP A 153 1.33 1.68 13.99
CA TRP A 153 1.80 0.37 13.60
C TRP A 153 3.12 0.06 14.32
N THR A 154 3.37 -1.21 14.60
CA THR A 154 4.52 -1.67 15.39
C THR A 154 5.38 -2.65 14.59
N GLY A 155 6.62 -2.87 15.02
CA GLY A 155 7.55 -3.78 14.36
C GLY A 155 7.83 -3.37 12.91
N ALA A 156 7.99 -4.34 12.03
CA ALA A 156 8.28 -4.10 10.61
C ALA A 156 7.19 -3.29 9.91
N THR A 157 5.91 -3.49 10.24
CA THR A 157 4.80 -2.75 9.62
C THR A 157 4.88 -1.24 9.85
N ARG A 158 5.60 -0.77 10.86
CA ARG A 158 5.79 0.66 11.13
C ARG A 158 6.67 1.34 10.08
N PHE A 159 7.74 0.69 9.65
CA PHE A 159 8.76 1.30 8.78
C PHE A 159 8.68 0.80 7.33
N TRP A 160 8.13 -0.39 7.10
CA TRP A 160 8.08 -0.99 5.77
C TRP A 160 7.28 -0.18 4.75
N PRO A 161 6.17 0.52 5.11
CA PRO A 161 5.50 1.42 4.19
C PRO A 161 6.42 2.50 3.62
N MET A 162 7.25 3.12 4.44
CA MET A 162 8.22 4.13 3.97
C MET A 162 9.21 3.55 2.95
N ILE A 163 9.67 2.30 3.17
CA ILE A 163 10.55 1.60 2.22
C ILE A 163 9.79 1.30 0.93
N ALA A 164 8.59 0.76 1.01
CA ALA A 164 7.79 0.43 -0.17
C ALA A 164 7.48 1.67 -1.01
N GLU A 165 7.01 2.73 -0.35
CA GLU A 165 6.60 3.98 -0.99
C GLU A 165 7.77 4.83 -1.53
N SER A 166 9.02 4.49 -1.20
CA SER A 166 10.19 5.14 -1.81
C SER A 166 10.46 4.70 -3.25
N TRP A 167 9.61 3.83 -3.83
CA TRP A 167 9.82 3.30 -5.19
C TRP A 167 10.05 4.40 -6.23
N ALA A 168 9.20 5.42 -6.28
CA ALA A 168 9.36 6.52 -7.23
C ALA A 168 10.63 7.34 -6.96
N VAL A 169 10.94 7.58 -5.68
CA VAL A 169 12.15 8.34 -5.25
C VAL A 169 13.44 7.60 -5.62
N VAL A 170 13.40 6.27 -5.70
CA VAL A 170 14.53 5.44 -6.12
C VAL A 170 14.54 5.25 -7.64
N THR A 171 13.41 4.86 -8.22
CA THR A 171 13.33 4.43 -9.62
C THR A 171 13.46 5.59 -10.61
N ILE A 172 12.79 6.73 -10.34
CA ILE A 172 12.84 7.88 -11.26
C ILE A 172 14.25 8.46 -11.38
N PRO A 173 14.98 8.76 -10.29
CA PRO A 173 16.38 9.17 -10.41
C PRO A 173 17.27 8.10 -11.05
N THR A 174 17.02 6.81 -10.78
CA THR A 174 17.77 5.73 -11.42
C THR A 174 17.57 5.75 -12.95
N LEU A 175 16.33 5.93 -13.40
CA LEU A 175 16.02 6.06 -14.83
C LEU A 175 16.72 7.27 -15.46
N MET A 176 16.68 8.42 -14.78
CA MET A 176 17.25 9.66 -15.29
C MET A 176 18.79 9.65 -15.34
N ILE A 177 19.45 9.03 -14.37
CA ILE A 177 20.92 9.05 -14.22
C ILE A 177 21.56 7.87 -14.95
N PHE A 178 21.00 6.67 -14.85
CA PHE A 178 21.61 5.43 -15.33
C PHE A 178 20.89 4.83 -16.55
N GLY A 179 19.75 5.43 -16.95
CA GLY A 179 18.97 5.02 -18.12
C GLY A 179 18.04 3.82 -17.90
N PRO A 180 17.27 3.46 -18.94
CA PRO A 180 16.18 2.48 -18.84
C PRO A 180 16.67 1.07 -18.50
N SER A 181 17.85 0.67 -18.95
CA SER A 181 18.38 -0.69 -18.70
C SER A 181 18.61 -0.95 -17.20
N VAL A 182 19.14 0.03 -16.47
CA VAL A 182 19.35 -0.08 -15.02
C VAL A 182 18.02 0.04 -14.27
N ALA A 183 17.17 0.97 -14.70
CA ALA A 183 15.84 1.16 -14.10
C ALA A 183 14.96 -0.09 -14.28
N ALA A 184 15.05 -0.82 -15.40
CA ALA A 184 14.33 -2.08 -15.64
C ALA A 184 14.73 -3.21 -14.68
N VAL A 185 15.86 -3.09 -14.00
CA VAL A 185 16.29 -4.03 -12.95
C VAL A 185 15.90 -3.52 -11.57
N VAL A 186 16.16 -2.24 -11.30
CA VAL A 186 15.93 -1.65 -9.97
C VAL A 186 14.44 -1.55 -9.66
N ALA A 187 13.61 -1.14 -10.61
CA ALA A 187 12.18 -0.96 -10.40
C ALA A 187 11.46 -2.25 -9.95
N PRO A 188 11.56 -3.39 -10.65
CA PRO A 188 10.90 -4.62 -10.25
C PRO A 188 11.48 -5.18 -8.92
N LEU A 189 12.78 -5.08 -8.69
CA LEU A 189 13.37 -5.51 -7.42
C LEU A 189 12.81 -4.69 -6.25
N HIS A 190 12.67 -3.37 -6.41
CA HIS A 190 12.09 -2.53 -5.37
C HIS A 190 10.61 -2.86 -5.14
N LEU A 191 9.81 -3.13 -6.18
CA LEU A 191 8.42 -3.59 -6.03
C LEU A 191 8.32 -4.88 -5.22
N LEU A 192 9.19 -5.86 -5.51
CA LEU A 192 9.22 -7.15 -4.80
C LEU A 192 9.66 -6.98 -3.35
N ILE A 193 10.74 -6.25 -3.10
CA ILE A 193 11.26 -6.03 -1.75
C ILE A 193 10.32 -5.13 -0.95
N GLY A 194 9.84 -4.05 -1.53
CA GLY A 194 8.98 -3.06 -0.88
C GLY A 194 7.54 -3.54 -0.76
N TYR A 195 6.81 -3.49 -1.86
CA TYR A 195 5.35 -3.67 -1.86
C TYR A 195 4.89 -5.11 -1.71
N ALA A 196 5.56 -6.10 -2.32
CA ALA A 196 5.14 -7.48 -2.15
C ALA A 196 5.31 -7.93 -0.68
N ASN A 197 6.42 -7.56 -0.03
CA ASN A 197 6.60 -7.82 1.39
C ASN A 197 5.66 -7.00 2.28
N LEU A 198 5.39 -5.71 1.94
CA LEU A 198 4.40 -4.91 2.65
C LEU A 198 3.03 -5.59 2.62
N GLY A 199 2.62 -6.11 1.47
CA GLY A 199 1.38 -6.86 1.35
C GLY A 199 1.34 -8.11 2.24
N ILE A 200 2.43 -8.86 2.34
CA ILE A 200 2.54 -10.01 3.26
C ILE A 200 2.41 -9.55 4.73
N LEU A 201 3.08 -8.45 5.10
CA LEU A 201 3.00 -7.89 6.45
C LEU A 201 1.58 -7.43 6.79
N VAL A 202 0.90 -6.76 5.85
CA VAL A 202 -0.49 -6.34 6.00
C VAL A 202 -1.44 -7.53 6.11
N ALA A 203 -1.25 -8.58 5.29
CA ALA A 203 -2.06 -9.81 5.32
C ALA A 203 -1.98 -10.54 6.67
N ARG A 204 -0.86 -10.43 7.36
CA ARG A 204 -0.62 -11.07 8.68
C ARG A 204 -1.05 -10.19 9.85
N LYS A 205 -1.42 -8.93 9.60
CA LYS A 205 -1.78 -8.00 10.67
C LYS A 205 -3.10 -8.40 11.31
N SER A 206 -3.11 -8.50 12.63
CA SER A 206 -4.32 -8.57 13.46
C SER A 206 -5.03 -7.22 13.50
N ALA A 207 -6.31 -7.23 13.82
CA ALA A 207 -7.10 -6.00 14.00
C ALA A 207 -6.63 -5.17 15.19
#